data_fa4cce54092e08da6430fd7302973a8d
#
_entry.id   fa4cce54092e08da6430fd7302973a8d
#
_cell.length_a   1.000
_cell.length_b   1.000
_cell.length_c   1.000
_cell.angle_alpha   90.00
_cell.angle_beta   90.00
_cell.angle_gamma   90.00
#
_symmetry.space_group_name_H-M   'P 1'
#
loop_
_entity.id
_entity.type
_entity.pdbx_description
1 polymer ?
#
loop_
_entity_poly.entity_id
_entity_poly.type
_entity_poly.pdbx_seq_one_letter_code
_entity_poly.pdbx_strand_id
1 'polypeptide(L)'
;MKVGLFIPCYINAVYPGVGRASYELLSRLGCEVDYPLGQTCCGQPMANAGFEKDARALAEHMDALFAQYDYVVGPSASCVVFVREGYPRLLDNYREHACVDSRIWEICEFIHDVVKPAKLDARFPHRVSVHNSCHGVRKMGLSSPSELNVPYMSKLRDLLSLVGDIDIAEPSRRDECCGFGGMFSVEENAVSVCMGRDKVRDHMATPPAVTGFLLEVY
;
A
#
# COMPACT_ATOMS: atom_id res chain seq x y z
N MET A 1 18.78 -10.18 1.32
CA MET A 1 17.90 -9.52 0.34
C MET A 1 18.14 -8.03 0.44
N LYS A 2 18.61 -7.40 -0.63
CA LYS A 2 18.83 -5.96 -0.67
C LYS A 2 17.54 -5.27 -1.10
N VAL A 3 16.93 -4.52 -0.19
CA VAL A 3 15.63 -3.87 -0.35
C VAL A 3 15.79 -2.37 -0.47
N GLY A 4 15.34 -1.78 -1.57
CA GLY A 4 15.15 -0.35 -1.71
C GLY A 4 13.78 0.05 -1.15
N LEU A 5 13.77 0.82 -0.08
CA LEU A 5 12.52 1.29 0.53
C LEU A 5 11.99 2.51 -0.24
N PHE A 6 10.87 2.33 -0.90
CA PHE A 6 10.14 3.40 -1.58
C PHE A 6 9.07 3.99 -0.67
N ILE A 7 9.24 5.25 -0.26
CA ILE A 7 8.24 5.95 0.54
C ILE A 7 7.51 6.97 -0.34
N PRO A 8 6.24 6.71 -0.68
CA PRO A 8 5.42 7.61 -1.49
C PRO A 8 5.37 9.04 -0.93
N CYS A 9 5.28 10.01 -1.83
CA CYS A 9 5.31 11.44 -1.50
C CYS A 9 4.25 11.83 -0.45
N TYR A 10 3.04 11.28 -0.54
CA TYR A 10 1.97 11.52 0.41
C TYR A 10 2.32 10.99 1.82
N ILE A 11 2.85 9.76 1.90
CA ILE A 11 3.29 9.16 3.18
C ILE A 11 4.41 10.01 3.78
N ASN A 12 5.40 10.37 2.98
CA ASN A 12 6.51 11.19 3.46
C ASN A 12 6.07 12.55 3.99
N ALA A 13 5.08 13.17 3.34
CA ALA A 13 4.60 14.49 3.71
C ALA A 13 3.64 14.48 4.92
N VAL A 14 2.74 13.49 5.01
CA VAL A 14 1.63 13.51 5.98
C VAL A 14 1.83 12.50 7.11
N TYR A 15 2.41 11.34 6.81
CA TYR A 15 2.57 10.23 7.76
C TYR A 15 4.00 9.67 7.79
N PRO A 16 5.05 10.49 8.04
CA PRO A 16 6.44 10.04 7.97
C PRO A 16 6.76 8.91 8.95
N GLY A 17 5.97 8.77 10.01
CA GLY A 17 6.05 7.65 10.95
C GLY A 17 5.85 6.28 10.28
N VAL A 18 5.03 6.19 9.24
CA VAL A 18 4.82 4.94 8.47
C VAL A 18 6.10 4.54 7.75
N GLY A 19 6.80 5.50 7.13
CA GLY A 19 8.09 5.24 6.47
C GLY A 19 9.14 4.70 7.44
N ARG A 20 9.25 5.28 8.63
CA ARG A 20 10.17 4.80 9.69
C ARG A 20 9.78 3.40 10.18
N ALA A 21 8.49 3.17 10.44
CA ALA A 21 8.01 1.87 10.87
C ALA A 21 8.26 0.78 9.81
N SER A 22 8.09 1.11 8.52
CA SER A 22 8.39 0.21 7.40
C SER A 22 9.88 -0.16 7.36
N TYR A 23 10.76 0.82 7.52
CA TYR A 23 12.21 0.59 7.59
C TYR A 23 12.58 -0.33 8.76
N GLU A 24 12.08 -0.02 9.95
CA GLU A 24 12.36 -0.81 11.17
C GLU A 24 11.82 -2.24 11.06
N LEU A 25 10.59 -2.41 10.56
CA LEU A 25 9.97 -3.71 10.40
C LEU A 25 10.75 -4.60 9.44
N LEU A 26 11.06 -4.11 8.25
CA LEU A 26 11.82 -4.86 7.25
C LEU A 26 13.23 -5.20 7.74
N SER A 27 13.89 -4.27 8.45
CA SER A 27 15.20 -4.50 9.04
C SER A 27 15.17 -5.59 10.12
N ARG A 28 14.15 -5.58 11.01
CA ARG A 28 13.94 -6.63 12.02
C ARG A 28 13.62 -8.00 11.41
N LEU A 29 13.01 -8.00 10.24
CA LEU A 29 12.76 -9.23 9.46
C LEU A 29 13.98 -9.73 8.68
N GLY A 30 15.16 -9.11 8.87
CA GLY A 30 16.43 -9.55 8.28
C GLY A 30 16.70 -9.08 6.87
N CYS A 31 15.97 -8.06 6.38
CA CYS A 31 16.27 -7.42 5.12
C CYS A 31 17.40 -6.39 5.29
N GLU A 32 18.26 -6.28 4.28
CA GLU A 32 19.21 -5.18 4.12
C GLU A 32 18.48 -4.02 3.46
N VAL A 33 17.96 -3.09 4.29
CA VAL A 33 17.09 -2.01 3.83
C VAL A 33 17.89 -0.75 3.60
N ASP A 34 17.74 -0.17 2.40
CA ASP A 34 18.28 1.14 2.06
C ASP A 34 17.14 2.09 1.68
N TYR A 35 17.29 3.36 2.03
CA TYR A 35 16.37 4.44 1.69
C TYR A 35 17.08 5.45 0.78
N PRO A 36 16.95 5.33 -0.57
CA PRO A 36 17.60 6.27 -1.49
C PRO A 36 17.03 7.67 -1.35
N LEU A 37 17.88 8.64 -0.96
CA LEU A 37 17.46 10.02 -0.66
C LEU A 37 16.93 10.79 -1.88
N GLY A 38 17.28 10.35 -3.10
CA GLY A 38 16.84 10.99 -4.34
C GLY A 38 15.44 10.61 -4.80
N GLN A 39 14.69 9.83 -4.03
CA GLN A 39 13.35 9.39 -4.47
C GLN A 39 12.32 10.52 -4.52
N THR A 40 11.40 10.39 -5.46
CA THR A 40 10.35 11.36 -5.76
C THR A 40 8.97 10.71 -5.72
N CYS A 41 7.95 11.41 -6.23
CA CYS A 41 6.62 10.83 -6.47
C CYS A 41 6.70 9.71 -7.52
N CYS A 42 5.83 8.69 -7.42
CA CYS A 42 5.69 7.66 -8.45
C CYS A 42 5.16 8.19 -9.79
N GLY A 43 4.60 9.40 -9.84
CA GLY A 43 4.02 10.00 -11.05
C GLY A 43 2.53 9.75 -11.25
N GLN A 44 1.86 8.96 -10.42
CA GLN A 44 0.45 8.63 -10.57
C GLN A 44 -0.47 9.86 -10.63
N PRO A 45 -0.36 10.90 -9.78
CA PRO A 45 -1.21 12.08 -9.88
C PRO A 45 -1.06 12.82 -11.20
N MET A 46 0.16 12.91 -11.75
CA MET A 46 0.44 13.54 -13.02
C MET A 46 -0.18 12.76 -14.18
N ALA A 47 -0.01 11.43 -14.18
CA ALA A 47 -0.60 10.58 -15.20
C ALA A 47 -2.14 10.62 -15.17
N ASN A 48 -2.74 10.57 -13.98
CA ASN A 48 -4.19 10.66 -13.81
C ASN A 48 -4.77 12.01 -14.25
N ALA A 49 -4.01 13.09 -14.14
CA ALA A 49 -4.37 14.43 -14.59
C ALA A 49 -4.04 14.69 -16.08
N GLY A 50 -3.52 13.69 -16.81
CA GLY A 50 -3.19 13.81 -18.23
C GLY A 50 -1.80 14.41 -18.53
N PHE A 51 -0.97 14.66 -17.51
CA PHE A 51 0.40 15.16 -17.66
C PHE A 51 1.39 14.00 -17.87
N GLU A 52 1.23 13.25 -18.95
CA GLU A 52 2.02 12.03 -19.20
C GLU A 52 3.52 12.28 -19.32
N LYS A 53 3.94 13.41 -19.88
CA LYS A 53 5.37 13.75 -20.00
C LYS A 53 6.03 13.92 -18.63
N ASP A 54 5.34 14.57 -17.70
CA ASP A 54 5.84 14.76 -16.34
C ASP A 54 5.85 13.43 -15.58
N ALA A 55 4.81 12.61 -15.76
CA ALA A 55 4.74 11.26 -15.19
C ALA A 55 5.88 10.38 -15.72
N ARG A 56 6.22 10.46 -17.00
CA ARG A 56 7.32 9.73 -17.63
C ARG A 56 8.66 10.09 -17.01
N ALA A 57 8.96 11.39 -16.89
CA ALA A 57 10.23 11.83 -16.29
C ALA A 57 10.41 11.31 -14.86
N LEU A 58 9.32 11.24 -14.08
CA LEU A 58 9.33 10.64 -12.74
C LEU A 58 9.54 9.13 -12.79
N ALA A 59 8.93 8.44 -13.75
CA ALA A 59 9.09 7.00 -13.94
C ALA A 59 10.51 6.62 -14.32
N GLU A 60 11.13 7.35 -15.27
CA GLU A 60 12.53 7.17 -15.67
C GLU A 60 13.48 7.36 -14.48
N HIS A 61 13.26 8.42 -13.72
CA HIS A 61 14.06 8.70 -12.52
C HIS A 61 13.94 7.57 -11.48
N MET A 62 12.73 7.12 -11.19
CA MET A 62 12.47 6.05 -10.23
C MET A 62 13.08 4.72 -10.71
N ASP A 63 12.93 4.37 -11.98
CA ASP A 63 13.48 3.15 -12.54
C ASP A 63 15.01 3.11 -12.41
N ALA A 64 15.67 4.22 -12.74
CA ALA A 64 17.12 4.35 -12.61
C ALA A 64 17.58 4.32 -11.14
N LEU A 65 16.89 5.03 -10.26
CA LEU A 65 17.25 5.14 -8.85
C LEU A 65 17.19 3.78 -8.13
N PHE A 66 16.17 2.98 -8.45
CA PHE A 66 15.96 1.68 -7.83
C PHE A 66 16.56 0.50 -8.59
N ALA A 67 17.35 0.74 -9.64
CA ALA A 67 17.96 -0.30 -10.47
C ALA A 67 18.85 -1.30 -9.71
N GLN A 68 19.49 -0.84 -8.64
CA GLN A 68 20.49 -1.60 -7.87
C GLN A 68 19.94 -2.54 -6.80
N TYR A 69 18.61 -2.55 -6.58
CA TYR A 69 17.98 -3.35 -5.52
C TYR A 69 17.35 -4.62 -6.06
N ASP A 70 17.42 -5.69 -5.27
CA ASP A 70 16.75 -6.96 -5.59
C ASP A 70 15.23 -6.79 -5.54
N TYR A 71 14.75 -6.05 -4.55
CA TYR A 71 13.35 -5.72 -4.32
C TYR A 71 13.19 -4.23 -4.04
N VAL A 72 12.08 -3.67 -4.47
CA VAL A 72 11.63 -2.34 -4.09
C VAL A 72 10.34 -2.50 -3.28
N VAL A 73 10.29 -1.99 -2.06
CA VAL A 73 9.15 -2.20 -1.18
C VAL A 73 8.58 -0.87 -0.73
N GLY A 74 7.27 -0.70 -0.88
CA GLY A 74 6.60 0.54 -0.48
C GLY A 74 5.28 0.29 0.24
N PRO A 75 4.94 1.10 1.26
CA PRO A 75 3.72 0.95 2.05
C PRO A 75 2.51 1.65 1.40
N SER A 76 2.29 1.42 0.09
CA SER A 76 1.17 2.01 -0.65
C SER A 76 0.77 1.16 -1.84
N ALA A 77 -0.37 0.50 -1.75
CA ALA A 77 -0.91 -0.33 -2.81
C ALA A 77 -1.14 0.46 -4.11
N SER A 78 -1.67 1.68 -4.05
CA SER A 78 -1.96 2.47 -5.24
C SER A 78 -0.70 2.87 -6.01
N CYS A 79 0.36 3.29 -5.31
CA CYS A 79 1.63 3.63 -5.94
C CYS A 79 2.31 2.39 -6.53
N VAL A 80 2.29 1.26 -5.83
CA VAL A 80 2.85 -0.01 -6.33
C VAL A 80 2.11 -0.47 -7.59
N VAL A 81 0.78 -0.44 -7.58
CA VAL A 81 -0.02 -0.79 -8.77
C VAL A 81 0.29 0.15 -9.93
N PHE A 82 0.40 1.45 -9.68
CA PHE A 82 0.74 2.41 -10.72
C PHE A 82 2.11 2.14 -11.34
N VAL A 83 3.11 1.81 -10.54
CA VAL A 83 4.43 1.43 -11.07
C VAL A 83 4.33 0.15 -11.89
N ARG A 84 3.67 -0.89 -11.37
CA ARG A 84 3.51 -2.18 -12.08
C ARG A 84 2.77 -2.08 -13.41
N GLU A 85 1.66 -1.34 -13.45
CA GLU A 85 0.78 -1.30 -14.63
C GLU A 85 1.03 -0.07 -15.52
N GLY A 86 1.50 1.03 -14.95
CA GLY A 86 1.67 2.31 -15.64
C GLY A 86 3.04 2.46 -16.30
N TYR A 87 4.12 2.12 -15.62
CA TYR A 87 5.48 2.31 -16.15
C TYR A 87 5.73 1.60 -17.48
N PRO A 88 5.30 0.35 -17.69
CA PRO A 88 5.44 -0.30 -19.00
C PRO A 88 4.78 0.45 -20.16
N ARG A 89 3.84 1.34 -19.89
CA ARG A 89 3.15 2.17 -20.89
C ARG A 89 3.75 3.57 -21.01
N LEU A 90 4.32 4.09 -19.92
CA LEU A 90 4.90 5.43 -19.87
C LEU A 90 6.32 5.48 -20.45
N LEU A 91 7.11 4.43 -20.20
CA LEU A 91 8.51 4.40 -20.59
C LEU A 91 8.66 3.99 -22.07
N ASP A 92 9.31 4.86 -22.85
CA ASP A 92 9.72 4.52 -24.21
C ASP A 92 10.82 3.45 -24.15
N ASN A 93 10.80 2.49 -25.08
CA ASN A 93 11.79 1.39 -25.12
C ASN A 93 11.89 0.65 -23.77
N TYR A 94 10.74 0.39 -23.13
CA TYR A 94 10.63 -0.16 -21.80
C TYR A 94 11.60 -1.31 -21.48
N ARG A 95 11.90 -2.17 -22.45
CA ARG A 95 12.83 -3.30 -22.28
C ARG A 95 14.31 -2.91 -22.05
N GLU A 96 14.66 -1.66 -22.30
CA GLU A 96 16.00 -1.10 -22.08
C GLU A 96 16.16 -0.50 -20.67
N HIS A 97 15.04 -0.42 -19.91
CA HIS A 97 15.02 0.08 -18.55
C HIS A 97 15.32 -1.01 -17.51
N ALA A 98 15.56 -0.59 -16.27
CA ALA A 98 15.82 -1.49 -15.16
C ALA A 98 14.60 -2.32 -14.70
N CYS A 99 13.42 -2.03 -15.26
CA CYS A 99 12.16 -2.75 -15.02
C CYS A 99 11.78 -2.83 -13.53
N VAL A 100 11.78 -1.67 -12.85
CA VAL A 100 11.40 -1.58 -11.42
C VAL A 100 10.01 -2.15 -11.14
N ASP A 101 9.10 -2.09 -12.10
CA ASP A 101 7.74 -2.62 -12.04
C ASP A 101 7.68 -4.13 -11.73
N SER A 102 8.66 -4.89 -12.21
CA SER A 102 8.76 -6.34 -11.94
C SER A 102 9.31 -6.67 -10.55
N ARG A 103 9.89 -5.68 -9.84
CA ARG A 103 10.58 -5.85 -8.57
C ARG A 103 9.95 -5.06 -7.43
N ILE A 104 8.91 -4.26 -7.70
CA ILE A 104 8.23 -3.46 -6.69
C ILE A 104 7.10 -4.25 -6.03
N TRP A 105 7.02 -4.14 -4.71
CA TRP A 105 6.08 -4.85 -3.85
C TRP A 105 5.41 -3.90 -2.87
N GLU A 106 4.16 -4.15 -2.58
CA GLU A 106 3.52 -3.57 -1.41
C GLU A 106 4.04 -4.28 -0.15
N ILE A 107 4.21 -3.54 0.94
CA ILE A 107 4.91 -4.06 2.13
C ILE A 107 4.25 -5.30 2.74
N CYS A 108 2.92 -5.36 2.82
CA CYS A 108 2.22 -6.53 3.36
C CYS A 108 2.32 -7.71 2.40
N GLU A 109 2.22 -7.47 1.10
CA GLU A 109 2.44 -8.48 0.08
C GLU A 109 3.87 -9.06 0.18
N PHE A 110 4.87 -8.19 0.28
CA PHE A 110 6.26 -8.60 0.38
C PHE A 110 6.53 -9.43 1.64
N ILE A 111 6.03 -8.99 2.79
CA ILE A 111 6.22 -9.71 4.04
C ILE A 111 5.50 -11.07 3.99
N HIS A 112 4.28 -11.11 3.47
CA HIS A 112 3.48 -12.32 3.42
C HIS A 112 4.03 -13.34 2.40
N ASP A 113 4.38 -12.91 1.19
CA ASP A 113 4.69 -13.81 0.07
C ASP A 113 6.18 -14.10 -0.09
N VAL A 114 7.07 -13.17 0.32
CA VAL A 114 8.52 -13.28 0.14
C VAL A 114 9.21 -13.59 1.45
N VAL A 115 9.02 -12.77 2.48
CA VAL A 115 9.71 -12.93 3.78
C VAL A 115 9.15 -14.12 4.55
N LYS A 116 7.84 -14.30 4.61
CA LYS A 116 7.10 -15.40 5.24
C LYS A 116 7.52 -15.65 6.69
N PRO A 117 7.43 -14.66 7.58
CA PRO A 117 7.84 -14.84 8.96
C PRO A 117 6.92 -15.86 9.66
N ALA A 118 7.52 -16.82 10.36
CA ALA A 118 6.74 -17.78 11.14
C ALA A 118 6.12 -17.16 12.41
N LYS A 119 6.67 -16.04 12.87
CA LYS A 119 6.21 -15.25 14.03
C LYS A 119 6.69 -13.83 13.93
N LEU A 120 5.97 -12.92 14.60
CA LEU A 120 6.42 -11.55 14.83
C LEU A 120 6.61 -11.35 16.33
N ASP A 121 7.76 -10.77 16.73
CA ASP A 121 7.97 -10.34 18.11
C ASP A 121 7.31 -8.97 18.31
N ALA A 122 5.98 -8.99 18.29
CA ALA A 122 5.14 -7.80 18.40
C ALA A 122 3.90 -8.11 19.23
N ARG A 123 3.45 -7.13 20.01
CA ARG A 123 2.25 -7.20 20.83
C ARG A 123 1.44 -5.91 20.68
N PHE A 124 0.13 -6.06 20.46
CA PHE A 124 -0.77 -4.91 20.31
C PHE A 124 -2.13 -5.20 20.96
N PRO A 125 -2.28 -4.97 22.27
CA PRO A 125 -3.46 -5.35 23.05
C PRO A 125 -4.64 -4.39 22.79
N HIS A 126 -5.05 -4.26 21.54
CA HIS A 126 -6.14 -3.38 21.12
C HIS A 126 -7.03 -4.09 20.11
N ARG A 127 -8.32 -3.69 20.14
CA ARG A 127 -9.25 -4.07 19.10
C ARG A 127 -9.14 -3.13 17.93
N VAL A 128 -8.92 -3.70 16.74
CA VAL A 128 -8.71 -2.95 15.51
C VAL A 128 -9.64 -3.43 14.41
N SER A 129 -9.93 -2.58 13.46
CA SER A 129 -10.60 -2.94 12.22
C SER A 129 -9.72 -2.60 11.02
N VAL A 130 -9.68 -3.50 10.04
CA VAL A 130 -8.83 -3.38 8.85
C VAL A 130 -9.61 -2.71 7.73
N HIS A 131 -9.03 -1.63 7.16
CA HIS A 131 -9.49 -1.08 5.90
C HIS A 131 -8.71 -1.73 4.75
N ASN A 132 -9.41 -2.44 3.87
CA ASN A 132 -8.85 -3.00 2.65
C ASN A 132 -8.91 -1.95 1.52
N SER A 133 -7.76 -1.56 0.98
CA SER A 133 -7.71 -0.59 -0.12
C SER A 133 -8.23 -1.17 -1.43
N CYS A 134 -8.82 -0.33 -2.28
CA CYS A 134 -9.35 -0.77 -3.58
C CYS A 134 -8.28 -1.40 -4.48
N HIS A 135 -7.08 -0.80 -4.52
CA HIS A 135 -5.96 -1.33 -5.31
C HIS A 135 -5.41 -2.63 -4.69
N GLY A 136 -5.28 -2.68 -3.37
CA GLY A 136 -4.85 -3.89 -2.66
C GLY A 136 -5.79 -5.07 -2.94
N VAL A 137 -7.10 -4.87 -2.85
CA VAL A 137 -8.09 -5.91 -3.10
C VAL A 137 -8.13 -6.33 -4.57
N ARG A 138 -8.41 -5.37 -5.48
CA ARG A 138 -8.82 -5.67 -6.85
C ARG A 138 -7.67 -5.77 -7.86
N LYS A 139 -6.51 -5.24 -7.52
CA LYS A 139 -5.33 -5.25 -8.40
C LYS A 139 -4.21 -6.16 -7.89
N MET A 140 -4.06 -6.28 -6.59
CA MET A 140 -2.96 -7.02 -5.99
C MET A 140 -3.40 -8.32 -5.32
N GLY A 141 -4.72 -8.53 -5.11
CA GLY A 141 -5.22 -9.71 -4.43
C GLY A 141 -4.76 -9.82 -2.98
N LEU A 142 -4.61 -8.69 -2.29
CA LEU A 142 -4.25 -8.67 -0.87
C LEU A 142 -5.39 -9.18 0.02
N SER A 143 -6.63 -9.08 -0.46
CA SER A 143 -7.79 -9.78 0.12
C SER A 143 -8.81 -10.15 -0.94
N SER A 144 -9.72 -11.07 -0.59
CA SER A 144 -10.79 -11.50 -1.48
C SER A 144 -11.84 -10.39 -1.65
N PRO A 145 -12.14 -9.96 -2.88
CA PRO A 145 -13.22 -9.02 -3.14
C PRO A 145 -14.58 -9.69 -2.97
N SER A 146 -15.55 -8.97 -2.37
CA SER A 146 -16.87 -9.51 -2.06
C SER A 146 -17.68 -9.88 -3.29
N GLU A 147 -17.47 -9.16 -4.39
CA GLU A 147 -18.16 -9.39 -5.68
C GLU A 147 -17.84 -10.75 -6.32
N LEU A 148 -16.75 -11.40 -5.98
CA LEU A 148 -16.40 -12.72 -6.51
C LEU A 148 -17.09 -13.87 -5.76
N ASN A 149 -17.70 -13.59 -4.61
CA ASN A 149 -18.37 -14.61 -3.78
C ASN A 149 -17.51 -15.86 -3.49
N VAL A 150 -16.21 -15.65 -3.26
CA VAL A 150 -15.25 -16.67 -2.86
C VAL A 150 -14.99 -16.63 -1.35
N PRO A 151 -14.43 -17.69 -0.74
CA PRO A 151 -14.02 -17.64 0.66
C PRO A 151 -13.12 -16.44 0.95
N TYR A 152 -13.40 -15.76 2.06
CA TYR A 152 -12.61 -14.59 2.44
C TYR A 152 -11.19 -14.97 2.83
N MET A 153 -10.24 -14.30 2.21
CA MET A 153 -8.81 -14.34 2.50
C MET A 153 -8.29 -12.91 2.64
N SER A 154 -7.29 -12.69 3.50
CA SER A 154 -6.61 -11.39 3.63
C SER A 154 -5.18 -11.59 4.13
N LYS A 155 -4.21 -11.26 3.28
CA LYS A 155 -2.78 -11.32 3.62
C LYS A 155 -2.44 -10.43 4.82
N LEU A 156 -3.06 -9.24 4.89
CA LEU A 156 -2.86 -8.34 6.03
C LEU A 156 -3.38 -8.98 7.33
N ARG A 157 -4.57 -9.61 7.29
CA ARG A 157 -5.10 -10.32 8.45
C ARG A 157 -4.20 -11.47 8.89
N ASP A 158 -3.68 -12.23 7.93
CA ASP A 158 -2.76 -13.34 8.21
C ASP A 158 -1.51 -12.83 8.93
N LEU A 159 -0.93 -11.71 8.46
CA LEU A 159 0.21 -11.07 9.13
C LEU A 159 -0.15 -10.54 10.52
N LEU A 160 -1.30 -9.91 10.68
CA LEU A 160 -1.77 -9.39 11.97
C LEU A 160 -2.04 -10.51 12.98
N SER A 161 -2.44 -11.70 12.52
CA SER A 161 -2.63 -12.86 13.41
C SER A 161 -1.33 -13.33 14.08
N LEU A 162 -0.17 -12.91 13.57
CA LEU A 162 1.14 -13.16 14.19
C LEU A 162 1.48 -12.15 15.30
N VAL A 163 0.68 -11.11 15.49
CA VAL A 163 0.86 -10.08 16.52
C VAL A 163 0.12 -10.51 17.80
N GLY A 164 0.82 -10.54 18.93
CA GLY A 164 0.23 -10.94 20.19
C GLY A 164 -0.84 -9.97 20.70
N ASP A 165 -1.92 -10.52 21.26
CA ASP A 165 -3.03 -9.81 21.92
C ASP A 165 -3.82 -8.83 21.03
N ILE A 166 -3.65 -8.86 19.72
CA ILE A 166 -4.48 -8.09 18.80
C ILE A 166 -5.85 -8.75 18.65
N ASP A 167 -6.92 -7.96 18.68
CA ASP A 167 -8.28 -8.39 18.37
C ASP A 167 -8.75 -7.74 17.07
N ILE A 168 -9.02 -8.53 16.02
CA ILE A 168 -9.36 -8.04 14.69
C ILE A 168 -10.88 -8.09 14.51
N ALA A 169 -11.48 -6.90 14.45
CA ALA A 169 -12.90 -6.72 14.17
C ALA A 169 -13.18 -6.63 12.68
N GLU A 170 -14.22 -7.30 12.22
CA GLU A 170 -14.64 -7.29 10.82
C GLU A 170 -15.75 -6.27 10.59
N PRO A 171 -15.56 -5.27 9.70
CA PRO A 171 -16.63 -4.39 9.29
C PRO A 171 -17.66 -5.14 8.43
N SER A 172 -18.89 -4.67 8.37
CA SER A 172 -19.94 -5.34 7.58
C SER A 172 -19.68 -5.26 6.07
N ARG A 173 -19.01 -4.19 5.62
CA ARG A 173 -18.67 -3.91 4.22
C ARG A 173 -17.15 -3.83 4.05
N ARG A 174 -16.48 -4.98 4.08
CA ARG A 174 -15.02 -5.13 4.16
C ARG A 174 -14.26 -4.36 3.08
N ASP A 175 -14.74 -4.41 1.85
CA ASP A 175 -14.09 -3.88 0.64
C ASP A 175 -14.82 -2.70 0.01
N GLU A 176 -15.71 -2.04 0.79
CA GLU A 176 -16.34 -0.79 0.37
C GLU A 176 -15.30 0.30 0.15
N CYS A 177 -15.49 1.09 -0.90
CA CYS A 177 -14.63 2.22 -1.22
C CYS A 177 -14.71 3.29 -0.11
N CYS A 178 -13.56 3.84 0.29
CA CYS A 178 -13.49 4.94 1.26
C CYS A 178 -13.76 6.33 0.66
N GLY A 179 -13.86 6.41 -0.68
CA GLY A 179 -14.08 7.68 -1.38
C GLY A 179 -12.84 8.52 -1.62
N PHE A 180 -11.64 8.11 -1.19
CA PHE A 180 -10.44 8.94 -1.40
C PHE A 180 -10.10 9.13 -2.88
N GLY A 181 -9.81 8.06 -3.62
CA GLY A 181 -9.59 8.08 -5.08
C GLY A 181 -8.54 9.07 -5.60
N GLY A 182 -7.67 9.62 -4.75
CA GLY A 182 -6.67 10.61 -5.14
C GLY A 182 -7.31 11.92 -5.63
N MET A 183 -7.24 12.21 -6.94
CA MET A 183 -7.85 13.41 -7.55
C MET A 183 -9.36 13.49 -7.31
N PHE A 184 -10.06 12.37 -7.27
CA PHE A 184 -11.50 12.31 -6.98
C PHE A 184 -11.87 13.01 -5.66
N SER A 185 -11.04 12.88 -4.63
CA SER A 185 -11.30 13.54 -3.34
C SER A 185 -11.21 15.08 -3.40
N VAL A 186 -10.54 15.61 -4.42
CA VAL A 186 -10.41 17.06 -4.66
C VAL A 186 -11.52 17.54 -5.59
N GLU A 187 -11.76 16.84 -6.67
CA GLU A 187 -12.72 17.19 -7.72
C GLU A 187 -14.17 16.96 -7.27
N GLU A 188 -14.43 15.85 -6.57
CA GLU A 188 -15.75 15.41 -6.11
C GLU A 188 -15.81 15.38 -4.57
N ASN A 189 -15.30 16.42 -3.92
CA ASN A 189 -15.11 16.47 -2.47
C ASN A 189 -16.37 16.08 -1.66
N ALA A 190 -17.54 16.58 -2.03
CA ALA A 190 -18.78 16.31 -1.31
C ALA A 190 -19.13 14.82 -1.30
N VAL A 191 -18.96 14.14 -2.45
CA VAL A 191 -19.21 12.70 -2.60
C VAL A 191 -18.16 11.90 -1.83
N SER A 192 -16.88 12.27 -1.99
CA SER A 192 -15.76 11.65 -1.28
C SER A 192 -15.96 11.67 0.24
N VAL A 193 -16.33 12.82 0.79
CA VAL A 193 -16.62 12.96 2.24
C VAL A 193 -17.79 12.09 2.68
N CYS A 194 -18.87 12.00 1.90
CA CYS A 194 -20.00 11.13 2.23
C CYS A 194 -19.56 9.66 2.26
N MET A 195 -18.84 9.18 1.26
CA MET A 195 -18.32 7.82 1.21
C MET A 195 -17.38 7.52 2.39
N GLY A 196 -16.47 8.45 2.71
CA GLY A 196 -15.55 8.31 3.84
C GLY A 196 -16.30 8.22 5.18
N ARG A 197 -17.33 9.04 5.37
CA ARG A 197 -18.18 8.98 6.58
C ARG A 197 -18.91 7.65 6.73
N ASP A 198 -19.43 7.11 5.63
CA ASP A 198 -20.12 5.83 5.66
C ASP A 198 -19.16 4.68 5.97
N LYS A 199 -17.97 4.72 5.38
CA LYS A 199 -16.89 3.77 5.68
C LYS A 199 -16.49 3.81 7.16
N VAL A 200 -16.24 4.99 7.71
CA VAL A 200 -15.91 5.16 9.14
C VAL A 200 -17.02 4.65 10.04
N ARG A 201 -18.28 4.96 9.72
CA ARG A 201 -19.43 4.47 10.49
C ARG A 201 -19.54 2.95 10.52
N ASP A 202 -19.29 2.28 9.40
CA ASP A 202 -19.29 0.82 9.32
C ASP A 202 -18.23 0.21 10.24
N HIS A 203 -17.00 0.74 10.18
CA HIS A 203 -15.93 0.30 11.08
C HIS A 203 -16.26 0.54 12.56
N MET A 204 -16.83 1.70 12.90
CA MET A 204 -17.19 2.03 14.29
C MET A 204 -18.41 1.27 14.80
N ALA A 205 -19.29 0.82 13.92
CA ALA A 205 -20.48 0.06 14.31
C ALA A 205 -20.17 -1.39 14.74
N THR A 206 -18.94 -1.86 14.56
CA THR A 206 -18.53 -3.23 14.89
C THR A 206 -18.37 -3.39 16.41
N PRO A 207 -19.30 -4.08 17.14
CA PRO A 207 -19.21 -4.22 18.59
C PRO A 207 -18.17 -5.28 19.03
N PRO A 208 -17.56 -5.12 20.23
CA PRO A 208 -17.47 -3.89 21.03
C PRO A 208 -16.64 -2.81 20.32
N ALA A 209 -16.70 -1.56 20.79
CA ALA A 209 -16.09 -0.42 20.14
C ALA A 209 -14.63 -0.69 19.72
N VAL A 210 -14.31 -0.37 18.49
CA VAL A 210 -12.96 -0.47 17.93
C VAL A 210 -12.10 0.65 18.52
N THR A 211 -10.91 0.33 19.03
CA THR A 211 -9.98 1.31 19.62
C THR A 211 -9.04 1.94 18.59
N GLY A 212 -9.03 1.45 17.36
CA GLY A 212 -8.23 2.01 16.27
C GLY A 212 -8.55 1.40 14.92
N PHE A 213 -8.12 2.09 13.88
CA PHE A 213 -8.19 1.61 12.51
C PHE A 213 -6.78 1.30 12.02
N LEU A 214 -6.59 0.11 11.43
CA LEU A 214 -5.42 -0.16 10.61
C LEU A 214 -5.80 0.15 9.17
N LEU A 215 -5.26 1.27 8.69
CA LEU A 215 -5.41 1.66 7.31
C LEU A 215 -4.28 0.98 6.52
N GLU A 216 -4.65 0.24 5.49
CA GLU A 216 -3.75 0.02 4.39
C GLU A 216 -3.47 1.39 3.77
N VAL A 217 -2.23 1.88 3.88
CA VAL A 217 -1.91 3.25 3.46
C VAL A 217 -1.93 3.32 1.94
N TYR A 218 -2.64 4.32 1.43
CA TYR A 218 -2.77 4.59 0.00
C TYR A 218 -1.49 5.09 -0.62
#